data_28063f122f26fcac0f6dd3707691a8ce
#
_entry.id   28063f122f26fcac0f6dd3707691a8ce
#
_cell.length_a   1.000
_cell.length_b   1.000
_cell.length_c   1.000
_cell.angle_alpha   90.00
_cell.angle_beta   90.00
_cell.angle_gamma   90.00
#
_symmetry.space_group_name_H-M   'P 1'
#
loop_
_entity.id
_entity.type
_entity.pdbx_description
1 polymer ?
#
loop_
_entity_poly.entity_id
_entity_poly.type
_entity_poly.pdbx_seq_one_letter_code
_entity_poly.pdbx_strand_id
1 'polypeptide(L)'
;IEPEKKLMYDKDYIENLYLNYQNMECSDEDDLKRLSREWSGKPLLLLGPGKNMELQRDRIDRYIKEHAPVVIAVNYIPENIPVDYAFLSNSRRYVQLTTRLLELKKEQEHAQASPVRVIATSNVTNVNGSFDYTLNYNSLIDRDAEIIDNSFVMLLNVLVKAGVSQAA
;
A
#
# COMPACT_ATOMS: atom_id res chain seq x y z
N ILE A 1 -14.05 8.46 -12.46
CA ILE A 1 -15.09 7.85 -13.31
C ILE A 1 -15.15 8.67 -14.58
N GLU A 2 -15.02 8.02 -15.75
CA GLU A 2 -15.15 8.69 -17.05
C GLU A 2 -16.52 9.37 -17.16
N PRO A 3 -16.61 10.60 -17.66
CA PRO A 3 -17.86 11.37 -17.68
C PRO A 3 -19.04 10.63 -18.35
N GLU A 4 -18.74 9.83 -19.38
CA GLU A 4 -19.74 9.05 -20.10
C GLU A 4 -20.31 7.87 -19.28
N LYS A 5 -19.56 7.35 -18.34
CA LYS A 5 -20.00 6.28 -17.43
C LYS A 5 -20.75 6.83 -16.21
N LYS A 6 -20.61 8.11 -15.91
CA LYS A 6 -21.29 8.75 -14.78
C LYS A 6 -22.83 8.71 -14.91
N LEU A 7 -23.33 8.73 -16.14
CA LEU A 7 -24.77 8.65 -16.44
C LEU A 7 -25.35 7.23 -16.30
N MET A 8 -24.51 6.20 -16.17
CA MET A 8 -24.94 4.80 -16.06
C MET A 8 -25.15 4.33 -14.62
N TYR A 9 -24.76 5.14 -13.63
CA TYR A 9 -24.87 4.78 -12.22
C TYR A 9 -25.86 5.67 -11.52
N ASP A 10 -26.72 5.06 -10.71
CA ASP A 10 -27.58 5.77 -9.77
C ASP A 10 -26.71 6.59 -8.82
N LYS A 11 -27.01 7.89 -8.73
CA LYS A 11 -26.26 8.83 -7.89
C LYS A 11 -26.28 8.41 -6.42
N ASP A 12 -27.43 7.96 -5.93
CA ASP A 12 -27.62 7.54 -4.55
C ASP A 12 -26.84 6.25 -4.24
N TYR A 13 -26.75 5.35 -5.22
CA TYR A 13 -25.94 4.14 -5.10
C TYR A 13 -24.44 4.48 -4.99
N ILE A 14 -23.95 5.39 -5.82
CA ILE A 14 -22.53 5.84 -5.78
C ILE A 14 -22.24 6.56 -4.46
N GLU A 15 -23.12 7.42 -4.01
CA GLU A 15 -22.97 8.17 -2.76
C GLU A 15 -22.99 7.23 -1.55
N ASN A 16 -23.92 6.29 -1.50
CA ASN A 16 -23.96 5.26 -0.46
C ASN A 16 -22.72 4.35 -0.46
N LEU A 17 -22.25 3.97 -1.64
CA LEU A 17 -21.01 3.19 -1.77
C LEU A 17 -19.80 3.97 -1.23
N TYR A 18 -19.70 5.25 -1.58
CA TYR A 18 -18.64 6.15 -1.13
C TYR A 18 -18.71 6.38 0.38
N LEU A 19 -19.90 6.62 0.93
CA LEU A 19 -20.09 6.77 2.37
C LEU A 19 -19.77 5.49 3.14
N ASN A 20 -20.14 4.33 2.62
CA ASN A 20 -19.79 3.05 3.22
C ASN A 20 -18.28 2.83 3.23
N TYR A 21 -17.56 3.20 2.17
CA TYR A 21 -16.10 3.13 2.14
C TYR A 21 -15.44 4.10 3.12
N GLN A 22 -16.00 5.31 3.28
CA GLN A 22 -15.46 6.30 4.23
C GLN A 22 -15.72 5.93 5.70
N ASN A 23 -16.72 5.12 5.98
CA ASN A 23 -17.12 4.74 7.33
C ASN A 23 -16.57 3.39 7.78
N MET A 24 -15.68 2.76 7.00
CA MET A 24 -15.02 1.52 7.42
C MET A 24 -13.99 1.80 8.52
N GLU A 25 -14.43 1.79 9.76
CA GLU A 25 -13.55 1.87 10.90
C GLU A 25 -13.12 0.47 11.34
N CYS A 26 -11.84 0.33 11.67
CA CYS A 26 -11.28 -0.86 12.29
C CYS A 26 -10.27 -0.46 13.36
N SER A 27 -10.04 -1.33 14.34
CA SER A 27 -8.91 -1.16 15.26
C SER A 27 -7.63 -1.62 14.58
N ASP A 28 -6.65 -0.74 14.45
CA ASP A 28 -5.37 -1.00 13.79
C ASP A 28 -4.15 -0.88 14.74
N GLU A 29 -4.40 -0.73 16.03
CA GLU A 29 -3.33 -0.51 17.04
C GLU A 29 -2.30 -1.65 17.07
N ASP A 30 -2.76 -2.90 17.02
CA ASP A 30 -1.86 -4.04 17.08
C ASP A 30 -1.03 -4.16 15.80
N ASP A 31 -1.63 -3.91 14.64
CA ASP A 31 -0.94 -3.92 13.37
C ASP A 31 0.07 -2.77 13.27
N LEU A 32 -0.26 -1.57 13.73
CA LEU A 32 0.69 -0.46 13.84
C LEU A 32 1.85 -0.76 14.78
N LYS A 33 1.60 -1.40 15.94
CA LYS A 33 2.66 -1.83 16.87
C LYS A 33 3.57 -2.90 16.25
N ARG A 34 3.01 -3.83 15.46
CA ARG A 34 3.79 -4.83 14.73
C ARG A 34 4.69 -4.18 13.70
N LEU A 35 4.15 -3.28 12.85
CA LEU A 35 4.91 -2.53 11.85
C LEU A 35 5.99 -1.67 12.51
N SER A 36 5.67 -0.96 13.59
CA SER A 36 6.64 -0.18 14.36
C SER A 36 7.84 -1.02 14.80
N ARG A 37 7.63 -2.22 15.33
CA ARG A 37 8.71 -3.13 15.74
C ARG A 37 9.52 -3.65 14.56
N GLU A 38 8.86 -3.97 13.45
CA GLU A 38 9.50 -4.52 12.25
C GLU A 38 10.36 -3.49 11.51
N TRP A 39 9.95 -2.22 11.54
CA TRP A 39 10.63 -1.11 10.86
C TRP A 39 11.62 -0.36 11.74
N SER A 40 11.59 -0.58 13.06
CA SER A 40 12.44 0.12 14.01
C SER A 40 13.92 0.00 13.64
N GLY A 41 14.59 1.17 13.55
CA GLY A 41 16.03 1.27 13.26
C GLY A 41 16.46 0.85 11.85
N LYS A 42 15.50 0.58 10.94
CA LYS A 42 15.81 0.22 9.56
C LYS A 42 15.56 1.40 8.62
N PRO A 43 16.40 1.62 7.61
CA PRO A 43 16.06 2.53 6.53
C PRO A 43 14.88 1.97 5.72
N LEU A 44 13.97 2.84 5.27
CA LEU A 44 12.85 2.46 4.43
C LEU A 44 12.99 3.10 3.05
N LEU A 45 12.62 2.33 2.03
CA LEU A 45 12.54 2.79 0.65
C LEU A 45 11.10 2.68 0.15
N LEU A 46 10.52 3.81 -0.25
CA LEU A 46 9.14 3.89 -0.73
C LEU A 46 9.11 3.96 -2.25
N LEU A 47 8.41 3.04 -2.89
CA LEU A 47 8.31 2.96 -4.34
C LEU A 47 6.89 3.27 -4.81
N GLY A 48 6.73 4.31 -5.63
CA GLY A 48 5.46 4.71 -6.25
C GLY A 48 5.33 4.28 -7.71
N PRO A 49 4.12 4.20 -8.28
CA PRO A 49 3.88 3.78 -9.67
C PRO A 49 4.21 4.90 -10.67
N GLY A 50 5.38 5.51 -10.58
CA GLY A 50 5.80 6.61 -11.43
C GLY A 50 6.60 6.16 -12.65
N LYS A 51 6.45 6.84 -13.79
CA LYS A 51 7.26 6.60 -15.00
C LYS A 51 8.77 6.78 -14.77
N ASN A 52 9.14 7.53 -13.75
CA ASN A 52 10.54 7.79 -13.40
C ASN A 52 11.24 6.59 -12.74
N MET A 53 10.52 5.53 -12.39
CA MET A 53 11.11 4.34 -11.78
C MET A 53 12.19 3.70 -12.65
N GLU A 54 11.91 3.55 -13.94
CA GLU A 54 12.88 3.00 -14.89
C GLU A 54 14.08 3.93 -15.07
N LEU A 55 13.83 5.25 -15.12
CA LEU A 55 14.90 6.26 -15.23
C LEU A 55 15.80 6.32 -13.99
N GLN A 56 15.27 5.97 -12.83
CA GLN A 56 16.00 5.98 -11.55
C GLN A 56 16.47 4.58 -11.12
N ARG A 57 16.35 3.59 -11.99
CA ARG A 57 16.62 2.19 -11.66
C ARG A 57 18.00 1.98 -11.03
N ASP A 58 19.05 2.48 -11.67
CA ASP A 58 20.43 2.33 -11.19
C ASP A 58 20.63 2.98 -9.80
N ARG A 59 19.93 4.10 -9.56
CA ARG A 59 19.97 4.79 -8.26
C ARG A 59 19.25 3.98 -7.18
N ILE A 60 18.11 3.38 -7.51
CA ILE A 60 17.34 2.52 -6.61
C ILE A 60 18.16 1.28 -6.26
N ASP A 61 18.71 0.59 -7.25
CA ASP A 61 19.51 -0.62 -7.07
C ASP A 61 20.77 -0.34 -6.22
N ARG A 62 21.41 0.79 -6.45
CA ARG A 62 22.54 1.25 -5.62
C ARG A 62 22.12 1.48 -4.18
N TYR A 63 21.03 2.20 -3.96
CA TYR A 63 20.52 2.48 -2.62
C TYR A 63 20.18 1.20 -1.86
N ILE A 64 19.49 0.26 -2.52
CA ILE A 64 19.17 -1.06 -1.94
C ILE A 64 20.44 -1.79 -1.54
N LYS A 65 21.44 -1.80 -2.41
CA LYS A 65 22.72 -2.49 -2.17
C LYS A 65 23.53 -1.88 -1.02
N GLU A 66 23.52 -0.55 -0.92
CA GLU A 66 24.31 0.17 0.08
C GLU A 66 23.66 0.18 1.47
N HIS A 67 22.33 0.21 1.53
CA HIS A 67 21.60 0.44 2.79
C HIS A 67 20.75 -0.74 3.25
N ALA A 68 20.55 -1.75 2.40
CA ALA A 68 19.63 -2.87 2.68
C ALA A 68 18.29 -2.43 3.31
N PRO A 69 17.56 -1.47 2.70
CA PRO A 69 16.34 -0.92 3.27
C PRO A 69 15.20 -1.93 3.27
N VAL A 70 14.19 -1.69 4.11
CA VAL A 70 12.88 -2.28 3.93
C VAL A 70 12.20 -1.59 2.75
N VAL A 71 11.80 -2.35 1.75
CA VAL A 71 11.20 -1.82 0.52
C VAL A 71 9.68 -1.93 0.56
N ILE A 72 8.99 -0.80 0.43
CA ILE A 72 7.52 -0.71 0.45
C ILE A 72 7.04 -0.16 -0.90
N ALA A 73 6.26 -0.94 -1.65
CA ALA A 73 5.65 -0.51 -2.89
C ALA A 73 4.19 -0.08 -2.69
N VAL A 74 3.76 1.02 -3.32
CA VAL A 74 2.44 1.65 -3.11
C VAL A 74 1.53 1.42 -4.30
N ASN A 75 0.45 0.65 -4.12
CA ASN A 75 -0.55 0.35 -5.14
C ASN A 75 -0.01 -0.25 -6.45
N TYR A 76 1.17 -0.83 -6.42
CA TYR A 76 1.77 -1.59 -7.53
C TYR A 76 2.90 -2.47 -7.01
N ILE A 77 3.41 -3.37 -7.82
CA ILE A 77 4.59 -4.17 -7.52
C ILE A 77 5.54 -4.06 -8.71
N PRO A 78 6.74 -3.51 -8.53
CA PRO A 78 7.72 -3.41 -9.60
C PRO A 78 8.22 -4.79 -10.03
N GLU A 79 8.49 -4.95 -11.31
CA GLU A 79 9.25 -6.08 -11.81
C GLU A 79 10.72 -5.93 -11.41
N ASN A 80 11.38 -7.00 -11.07
CA ASN A 80 12.82 -7.03 -10.83
C ASN A 80 13.35 -6.12 -9.69
N ILE A 81 12.52 -5.63 -8.79
CA ILE A 81 12.93 -5.01 -7.53
C ILE A 81 12.34 -5.83 -6.40
N PRO A 82 13.15 -6.33 -5.46
CA PRO A 82 12.61 -7.03 -4.30
C PRO A 82 11.75 -6.07 -3.46
N VAL A 83 10.57 -6.54 -3.06
CA VAL A 83 9.62 -5.78 -2.25
C VAL A 83 9.32 -6.57 -1.00
N ASP A 84 9.45 -5.93 0.16
CA ASP A 84 9.12 -6.53 1.46
C ASP A 84 7.64 -6.34 1.80
N TYR A 85 7.08 -5.17 1.43
CA TYR A 85 5.68 -4.83 1.70
C TYR A 85 5.01 -4.22 0.47
N ALA A 86 3.77 -4.61 0.22
CA ALA A 86 2.87 -3.93 -0.71
C ALA A 86 1.80 -3.15 0.09
N PHE A 87 1.79 -1.83 -0.02
CA PHE A 87 0.77 -0.97 0.59
C PHE A 87 -0.37 -0.75 -0.41
N LEU A 88 -1.59 -1.12 -0.04
CA LEU A 88 -2.78 -1.08 -0.88
C LEU A 88 -3.88 -0.24 -0.22
N SER A 89 -4.24 0.86 -0.84
CA SER A 89 -5.31 1.75 -0.37
C SER A 89 -6.46 1.89 -1.38
N ASN A 90 -6.40 1.13 -2.48
CA ASN A 90 -7.36 1.21 -3.58
C ASN A 90 -7.79 -0.18 -4.02
N SER A 91 -9.10 -0.49 -3.90
CA SER A 91 -9.68 -1.80 -4.23
C SER A 91 -9.45 -2.20 -5.69
N ARG A 92 -9.51 -1.26 -6.64
CA ARG A 92 -9.24 -1.55 -8.06
C ARG A 92 -7.79 -1.99 -8.27
N ARG A 93 -6.83 -1.33 -7.60
CA ARG A 93 -5.42 -1.72 -7.65
C ARG A 93 -5.19 -3.08 -7.01
N TYR A 94 -5.84 -3.35 -5.88
CA TYR A 94 -5.76 -4.66 -5.25
C TYR A 94 -6.21 -5.77 -6.21
N VAL A 95 -7.37 -5.63 -6.85
CA VAL A 95 -7.86 -6.62 -7.83
C VAL A 95 -6.85 -6.84 -8.97
N GLN A 96 -6.26 -5.76 -9.50
CA GLN A 96 -5.25 -5.85 -10.56
C GLN A 96 -3.96 -6.55 -10.11
N LEU A 97 -3.61 -6.44 -8.83
CA LEU A 97 -2.36 -6.98 -8.29
C LEU A 97 -2.52 -8.38 -7.67
N THR A 98 -3.74 -8.85 -7.47
CA THR A 98 -4.01 -10.13 -6.77
C THR A 98 -3.27 -11.30 -7.42
N THR A 99 -3.32 -11.44 -8.74
CA THR A 99 -2.63 -12.51 -9.46
C THR A 99 -1.12 -12.42 -9.24
N ARG A 100 -0.55 -11.23 -9.41
CA ARG A 100 0.91 -11.03 -9.24
C ARG A 100 1.37 -11.27 -7.79
N LEU A 101 0.57 -10.87 -6.81
CA LEU A 101 0.83 -11.15 -5.39
C LEU A 101 0.86 -12.65 -5.09
N LEU A 102 -0.08 -13.40 -5.67
CA LEU A 102 -0.13 -14.86 -5.51
C LEU A 102 1.06 -15.55 -6.20
N GLU A 103 1.46 -15.09 -7.37
CA GLU A 103 2.65 -15.58 -8.08
C GLU A 103 3.92 -15.33 -7.26
N LEU A 104 4.11 -14.10 -6.79
CA LEU A 104 5.26 -13.73 -5.97
C LEU A 104 5.35 -14.55 -4.68
N LYS A 105 4.24 -14.76 -3.99
CA LYS A 105 4.23 -15.60 -2.79
C LYS A 105 4.70 -17.01 -3.11
N LYS A 106 4.24 -17.61 -4.21
CA LYS A 106 4.69 -18.94 -4.66
C LYS A 106 6.16 -18.94 -5.07
N GLU A 107 6.62 -17.95 -5.83
CA GLU A 107 8.03 -17.82 -6.23
C GLU A 107 8.94 -17.71 -5.01
N GLN A 108 8.55 -16.92 -4.02
CA GLN A 108 9.31 -16.72 -2.78
C GLN A 108 9.31 -17.97 -1.88
N GLU A 109 8.21 -18.68 -1.79
CA GLU A 109 8.13 -19.97 -1.10
C GLU A 109 9.12 -20.99 -1.71
N HIS A 110 9.16 -21.10 -3.04
CA HIS A 110 10.11 -21.98 -3.73
C HIS A 110 11.57 -21.56 -3.53
N ALA A 111 11.84 -20.27 -3.48
CA ALA A 111 13.17 -19.71 -3.25
C ALA A 111 13.58 -19.69 -1.77
N GLN A 112 12.72 -20.15 -0.84
CA GLN A 112 12.89 -20.03 0.61
C GLN A 112 13.17 -18.57 1.06
N ALA A 113 12.64 -17.60 0.30
CA ALA A 113 12.72 -16.19 0.63
C ALA A 113 11.51 -15.74 1.45
N SER A 114 11.68 -14.65 2.19
CA SER A 114 10.55 -14.08 2.94
C SER A 114 9.45 -13.60 1.98
N PRO A 115 8.19 -14.01 2.16
CA PRO A 115 7.11 -13.61 1.27
C PRO A 115 6.82 -12.11 1.41
N VAL A 116 6.41 -11.48 0.29
CA VAL A 116 5.90 -10.11 0.31
C VAL A 116 4.68 -10.02 1.22
N ARG A 117 4.70 -9.07 2.17
CA ARG A 117 3.60 -8.83 3.10
C ARG A 117 2.69 -7.73 2.60
N VAL A 118 1.39 -7.90 2.79
CA VAL A 118 0.37 -6.98 2.30
C VAL A 118 -0.17 -6.14 3.44
N ILE A 119 -0.01 -4.82 3.32
CA ILE A 119 -0.61 -3.82 4.18
C ILE A 119 -1.77 -3.19 3.39
N ALA A 120 -2.99 -3.33 3.86
CA ALA A 120 -4.14 -2.73 3.21
C ALA A 120 -4.90 -1.77 4.15
N THR A 121 -5.53 -0.76 3.57
CA THR A 121 -6.45 0.09 4.32
C THR A 121 -7.84 -0.54 4.39
N SER A 122 -8.60 -0.25 5.43
CA SER A 122 -9.90 -0.90 5.75
C SER A 122 -10.99 -0.70 4.68
N ASN A 123 -10.83 0.25 3.76
CA ASN A 123 -11.70 0.43 2.60
C ASN A 123 -11.44 -0.56 1.45
N VAL A 124 -10.36 -1.36 1.53
CA VAL A 124 -10.05 -2.39 0.53
C VAL A 124 -10.61 -3.72 1.01
N THR A 125 -11.49 -4.32 0.20
CA THR A 125 -12.11 -5.61 0.55
C THR A 125 -11.10 -6.74 0.42
N ASN A 126 -10.88 -7.47 1.50
CA ASN A 126 -10.02 -8.65 1.52
C ASN A 126 -10.75 -9.87 0.94
N VAL A 127 -10.58 -10.14 -0.35
CA VAL A 127 -11.29 -11.24 -1.04
C VAL A 127 -10.69 -12.61 -0.72
N ASN A 128 -9.39 -12.69 -0.46
CA ASN A 128 -8.66 -13.97 -0.38
C ASN A 128 -7.92 -14.19 0.95
N GLY A 129 -8.19 -13.40 1.99
CA GLY A 129 -7.46 -13.50 3.26
C GLY A 129 -5.96 -13.18 3.12
N SER A 130 -5.59 -12.36 2.13
CA SER A 130 -4.20 -12.11 1.73
C SER A 130 -3.53 -10.95 2.47
N PHE A 131 -4.28 -10.22 3.33
CA PHE A 131 -3.71 -9.09 4.07
C PHE A 131 -3.02 -9.57 5.33
N ASP A 132 -1.79 -9.09 5.51
CA ASP A 132 -0.99 -9.34 6.72
C ASP A 132 -1.24 -8.25 7.77
N TYR A 133 -1.64 -7.05 7.31
CA TYR A 133 -1.97 -5.88 8.12
C TYR A 133 -3.19 -5.16 7.53
N THR A 134 -4.09 -4.72 8.40
CA THR A 134 -5.24 -3.87 8.02
C THR A 134 -5.23 -2.60 8.84
N LEU A 135 -5.15 -1.45 8.16
CA LEU A 135 -5.05 -0.14 8.79
C LEU A 135 -6.32 0.67 8.59
N ASN A 136 -6.70 1.45 9.60
CA ASN A 136 -7.90 2.27 9.57
C ASN A 136 -7.80 3.38 8.53
N TYR A 137 -8.55 3.26 7.44
CA TYR A 137 -8.60 4.22 6.35
C TYR A 137 -8.89 5.64 6.85
N ASN A 138 -9.91 5.81 7.71
CA ASN A 138 -10.33 7.12 8.20
C ASN A 138 -9.26 7.85 9.00
N SER A 139 -8.35 7.12 9.63
CA SER A 139 -7.25 7.68 10.41
C SER A 139 -6.02 8.08 9.57
N LEU A 140 -6.00 7.72 8.28
CA LEU A 140 -4.88 7.94 7.37
C LEU A 140 -5.15 9.00 6.31
N ILE A 141 -6.41 9.32 6.02
CA ILE A 141 -6.79 10.34 5.05
C ILE A 141 -6.57 11.75 5.60
N ASP A 142 -6.26 12.68 4.70
CA ASP A 142 -6.22 14.12 4.99
C ASP A 142 -7.50 14.78 4.44
N ARG A 143 -8.43 15.13 5.33
CA ARG A 143 -9.73 15.69 4.96
C ARG A 143 -9.66 17.14 4.47
N ASP A 144 -8.57 17.83 4.76
CA ASP A 144 -8.33 19.23 4.37
C ASP A 144 -7.59 19.33 3.04
N ALA A 145 -7.06 18.22 2.53
CA ALA A 145 -6.36 18.17 1.26
C ALA A 145 -7.33 18.12 0.06
N GLU A 146 -6.92 18.66 -1.08
CA GLU A 146 -7.64 18.55 -2.36
C GLU A 146 -7.86 17.08 -2.78
N ILE A 147 -6.86 16.22 -2.52
CA ILE A 147 -6.95 14.78 -2.71
C ILE A 147 -6.82 14.12 -1.34
N ILE A 148 -7.96 13.81 -0.74
CA ILE A 148 -8.05 13.35 0.65
C ILE A 148 -7.41 11.96 0.88
N ASP A 149 -7.38 11.10 -0.14
CA ASP A 149 -6.95 9.70 -0.09
C ASP A 149 -5.73 9.42 -0.96
N ASN A 150 -4.82 10.37 -1.05
CA ASN A 150 -3.55 10.14 -1.71
C ASN A 150 -2.78 9.01 -1.02
N SER A 151 -2.58 7.90 -1.73
CA SER A 151 -2.00 6.68 -1.17
C SER A 151 -0.60 6.86 -0.60
N PHE A 152 0.21 7.76 -1.18
CA PHE A 152 1.54 8.08 -0.65
C PHE A 152 1.45 8.85 0.66
N VAL A 153 0.57 9.85 0.73
CA VAL A 153 0.33 10.61 1.96
C VAL A 153 -0.20 9.69 3.06
N MET A 154 -1.12 8.78 2.72
CA MET A 154 -1.61 7.77 3.66
C MET A 154 -0.48 6.89 4.19
N LEU A 155 0.43 6.42 3.33
CA LEU A 155 1.59 5.65 3.78
C LEU A 155 2.52 6.50 4.67
N LEU A 156 2.77 7.77 4.33
CA LEU A 156 3.56 8.66 5.21
C LEU A 156 2.91 8.79 6.59
N ASN A 157 1.59 8.90 6.68
CA ASN A 157 0.87 8.91 7.95
C ASN A 157 1.05 7.59 8.72
N VAL A 158 1.08 6.44 8.04
CA VAL A 158 1.42 5.15 8.67
C VAL A 158 2.83 5.18 9.26
N LEU A 159 3.82 5.68 8.51
CA LEU A 159 5.20 5.78 8.99
C LEU A 159 5.32 6.65 10.24
N VAL A 160 4.65 7.80 10.25
CA VAL A 160 4.60 8.69 11.42
C VAL A 160 4.00 7.97 12.63
N LYS A 161 2.86 7.28 12.45
CA LYS A 161 2.20 6.50 13.52
C LYS A 161 3.04 5.33 14.01
N ALA A 162 3.82 4.71 13.12
CA ALA A 162 4.75 3.63 13.45
C ALA A 162 6.08 4.15 14.06
N GLY A 163 6.27 5.47 14.20
CA GLY A 163 7.47 6.06 14.80
C GLY A 163 8.70 6.00 13.89
N VAL A 164 8.52 5.92 12.59
CA VAL A 164 9.62 5.94 11.61
C VAL A 164 10.11 7.37 11.43
N SER A 165 11.42 7.57 11.58
CA SER A 165 12.05 8.90 11.49
C SER A 165 12.67 9.22 10.14
N GLN A 166 12.95 8.20 9.31
CA GLN A 166 13.60 8.38 8.01
C GLN A 166 13.06 7.39 6.97
N ALA A 167 12.73 7.90 5.78
CA ALA A 167 12.39 7.12 4.60
C ALA A 167 12.93 7.82 3.34
N ALA A 168 13.26 7.04 2.30
CA ALA A 168 13.73 7.51 1.01
C ALA A 168 12.74 7.14 -0.11
#